data_bf0bc6146ca55ff30c49900ebb5ae6b4
#
_entry.id   bf0bc6146ca55ff30c49900ebb5ae6b4
#
_cell.length_a   1.000
_cell.length_b   1.000
_cell.length_c   1.000
_cell.angle_alpha   90.00
_cell.angle_beta   90.00
_cell.angle_gamma   90.00
#
_symmetry.space_group_name_H-M   'P 1'
#
loop_
_entity.id
_entity.type
_entity.pdbx_description
1 polymer ?
#
loop_
_entity_poly.entity_id
_entity_poly.type
_entity_poly.pdbx_seq_one_letter_code
_entity_poly.pdbx_strand_id
1 'polypeptide(L)'
;NNAGHTVVVGGEKYELKLLPAGVLSENATPILGNGVVVNLEALFEEIDGLEARGANASRLKVSANAHMVAPYHQQLDRVQERFLGKRAIGTTGRGIGPTYADKVARVGLRVQDVFDESILRQKIESALDVKNQMLVKMYNRRAISVEETMDYFGRYGERLAPMVIDAERVLNDALDRGEHVLMEGGQATMLDVDHGTYPFVTSSNPTAGGACVGSGIGPTRITGVLGIIKAYTCLLYTSPSPRDRG
;
A
#
# COMPACT_ATOMS: atom_id res chain seq x y z
N ASN A 1 4.85 -0.20 3.06
CA ASN A 1 4.07 0.68 2.20
C ASN A 1 4.58 0.68 0.74
N ASN A 2 4.49 -0.43 0.01
CA ASN A 2 4.87 -0.54 -1.41
C ASN A 2 6.30 -0.08 -1.78
N ALA A 3 7.15 0.08 -0.80
CA ALA A 3 8.58 0.32 -0.96
C ALA A 3 9.32 -0.99 -0.69
N GLY A 4 9.94 -1.54 -1.72
CA GLY A 4 10.79 -2.71 -1.55
C GLY A 4 11.91 -2.40 -0.55
N HIS A 5 12.07 -3.24 0.45
CA HIS A 5 13.12 -3.13 1.45
C HIS A 5 13.67 -4.51 1.80
N THR A 6 14.95 -4.55 2.11
CA THR A 6 15.65 -5.78 2.44
C THR A 6 16.03 -5.77 3.91
N VAL A 7 15.69 -6.87 4.59
CA VAL A 7 16.04 -7.08 6.00
C VAL A 7 16.92 -8.33 6.09
N VAL A 8 17.96 -8.28 6.91
CA VAL A 8 18.81 -9.43 7.17
C VAL A 8 18.67 -9.82 8.65
N VAL A 9 18.22 -11.04 8.91
CA VAL A 9 18.02 -11.58 10.26
C VAL A 9 18.68 -12.94 10.33
N GLY A 10 19.55 -13.14 11.30
CA GLY A 10 20.24 -14.43 11.48
C GLY A 10 21.09 -14.89 10.29
N GLY A 11 21.53 -13.95 9.44
CA GLY A 11 22.26 -14.24 8.20
C GLY A 11 21.36 -14.52 6.99
N GLU A 12 20.05 -14.63 7.17
CA GLU A 12 19.07 -14.79 6.10
C GLU A 12 18.57 -13.43 5.58
N LYS A 13 18.42 -13.34 4.25
CA LYS A 13 17.96 -12.16 3.56
C LYS A 13 16.48 -12.28 3.23
N TYR A 14 15.68 -11.29 3.65
CA TYR A 14 14.26 -11.15 3.36
C TYR A 14 14.02 -9.90 2.52
N GLU A 15 13.33 -10.05 1.39
CA GLU A 15 12.96 -8.96 0.49
C GLU A 15 11.46 -8.70 0.65
N LEU A 16 11.12 -7.68 1.42
CA LEU A 16 9.75 -7.29 1.72
C LEU A 16 9.32 -6.14 0.81
N LYS A 17 8.01 -6.02 0.56
CA LYS A 17 7.42 -4.97 -0.30
C LYS A 17 6.28 -4.24 0.42
N LEU A 18 5.33 -4.99 0.95
CA LEU A 18 4.14 -4.48 1.64
C LEU A 18 4.22 -4.72 3.14
N LEU A 19 4.74 -5.87 3.54
CA LEU A 19 4.84 -6.22 4.95
C LEU A 19 5.86 -5.33 5.68
N PRO A 20 5.55 -4.85 6.89
CA PRO A 20 6.52 -4.14 7.71
C PRO A 20 7.62 -5.08 8.20
N ALA A 21 8.83 -4.58 8.41
CA ALA A 21 9.99 -5.35 8.87
C ALA A 21 9.72 -6.09 10.20
N GLY A 22 8.84 -5.54 11.03
CA GLY A 22 8.39 -6.15 12.28
C GLY A 22 7.73 -7.52 12.15
N VAL A 23 7.33 -7.96 10.94
CA VAL A 23 6.80 -9.31 10.70
C VAL A 23 7.81 -10.40 11.03
N LEU A 24 9.10 -10.10 10.93
CA LEU A 24 10.19 -11.00 11.25
C LEU A 24 10.55 -11.05 12.76
N SER A 25 9.92 -10.22 13.58
CA SER A 25 10.16 -10.16 15.03
C SER A 25 9.10 -10.95 15.79
N GLU A 26 9.53 -11.86 16.67
CA GLU A 26 8.61 -12.62 17.54
C GLU A 26 7.91 -11.74 18.60
N ASN A 27 8.46 -10.60 18.92
CA ASN A 27 7.98 -9.71 19.97
C ASN A 27 7.14 -8.53 19.45
N ALA A 28 6.94 -8.41 18.13
CA ALA A 28 6.15 -7.34 17.55
C ALA A 28 4.80 -7.83 17.02
N THR A 29 3.78 -6.98 17.05
CA THR A 29 2.53 -7.15 16.30
C THR A 29 2.60 -6.21 15.10
N PRO A 30 2.93 -6.73 13.89
CA PRO A 30 2.99 -5.90 12.70
C PRO A 30 1.59 -5.46 12.29
N ILE A 31 1.44 -4.17 11.93
CA ILE A 31 0.14 -3.58 11.56
C ILE A 31 0.28 -2.80 10.25
N LEU A 32 -0.56 -3.09 9.27
CA LEU A 32 -0.79 -2.25 8.11
C LEU A 32 -1.87 -1.22 8.45
N GLY A 33 -1.47 0.02 8.66
CA GLY A 33 -2.35 1.11 9.09
C GLY A 33 -3.20 1.71 7.95
N ASN A 34 -4.04 2.68 8.28
CA ASN A 34 -4.96 3.37 7.35
C ASN A 34 -4.24 4.09 6.19
N GLY A 35 -2.98 4.48 6.41
CA GLY A 35 -2.16 5.16 5.41
C GLY A 35 -1.64 4.25 4.31
N VAL A 36 -1.74 2.94 4.48
CA VAL A 36 -1.27 1.95 3.50
C VAL A 36 -2.36 1.67 2.48
N VAL A 37 -2.00 1.52 1.20
CA VAL A 37 -2.88 0.92 0.19
C VAL A 37 -2.48 -0.54 -0.01
N VAL A 38 -3.45 -1.44 0.16
CA VAL A 38 -3.22 -2.88 0.28
C VAL A 38 -3.59 -3.58 -1.03
N ASN A 39 -2.62 -4.20 -1.68
CA ASN A 39 -2.86 -5.16 -2.73
C ASN A 39 -2.97 -6.55 -2.09
N LEU A 40 -4.15 -7.16 -2.11
CA LEU A 40 -4.40 -8.43 -1.42
C LEU A 40 -3.61 -9.60 -2.02
N GLU A 41 -3.47 -9.66 -3.34
CA GLU A 41 -2.65 -10.66 -4.01
C GLU A 41 -1.19 -10.59 -3.54
N ALA A 42 -0.59 -9.39 -3.62
CA ALA A 42 0.78 -9.17 -3.18
C ALA A 42 0.96 -9.43 -1.67
N LEU A 43 -0.05 -9.09 -0.84
CA LEU A 43 -0.03 -9.36 0.59
C LEU A 43 0.08 -10.85 0.88
N PHE A 44 -0.80 -11.63 0.28
CA PHE A 44 -0.83 -13.08 0.54
C PHE A 44 0.32 -13.84 -0.12
N GLU A 45 0.79 -13.42 -1.30
CA GLU A 45 2.03 -13.96 -1.87
C GLU A 45 3.24 -13.72 -0.95
N GLU A 46 3.32 -12.55 -0.34
CA GLU A 46 4.42 -12.21 0.57
C GLU A 46 4.33 -12.99 1.89
N ILE A 47 3.11 -13.17 2.44
CA ILE A 47 2.85 -14.00 3.63
C ILE A 47 3.25 -15.45 3.34
N ASP A 48 2.72 -16.03 2.26
CA ASP A 48 2.97 -17.43 1.89
C ASP A 48 4.47 -17.67 1.65
N GLY A 49 5.16 -16.70 1.04
CA GLY A 49 6.61 -16.76 0.84
C GLY A 49 7.42 -16.72 2.13
N LEU A 50 6.96 -15.97 3.14
CA LEU A 50 7.59 -15.93 4.46
C LEU A 50 7.34 -17.21 5.24
N GLU A 51 6.10 -17.70 5.24
CA GLU A 51 5.71 -18.93 5.94
C GLU A 51 6.43 -20.16 5.36
N ALA A 52 6.61 -20.22 4.05
CA ALA A 52 7.40 -21.27 3.39
C ALA A 52 8.89 -21.29 3.83
N ARG A 53 9.38 -20.18 4.38
CA ARG A 53 10.73 -20.03 4.94
C ARG A 53 10.77 -20.16 6.45
N GLY A 54 9.64 -20.55 7.09
CA GLY A 54 9.54 -20.77 8.53
C GLY A 54 9.28 -19.49 9.36
N ALA A 55 9.07 -18.33 8.72
CA ALA A 55 8.67 -17.13 9.44
C ALA A 55 7.16 -17.16 9.76
N ASN A 56 6.77 -16.64 10.93
CA ASN A 56 5.38 -16.65 11.39
C ASN A 56 4.72 -15.30 11.16
N ALA A 57 3.87 -15.21 10.13
CA ALA A 57 3.09 -14.00 9.80
C ALA A 57 1.71 -13.93 10.48
N SER A 58 1.32 -14.89 11.32
CA SER A 58 -0.04 -14.99 11.91
C SER A 58 -0.43 -13.79 12.78
N ARG A 59 0.55 -13.04 13.31
CA ARG A 59 0.31 -11.84 14.12
C ARG A 59 0.06 -10.58 13.31
N LEU A 60 0.23 -10.63 11.98
CA LEU A 60 0.00 -9.50 11.11
C LEU A 60 -1.46 -9.04 11.22
N LYS A 61 -1.64 -7.74 11.36
CA LYS A 61 -2.95 -7.08 11.38
C LYS A 61 -3.05 -6.06 10.27
N VAL A 62 -4.27 -5.88 9.79
CA VAL A 62 -4.60 -4.95 8.70
C VAL A 62 -5.73 -4.04 9.15
N SER A 63 -5.57 -2.75 8.96
CA SER A 63 -6.63 -1.81 9.30
C SER A 63 -7.86 -2.01 8.43
N ALA A 64 -9.03 -2.08 9.05
CA ALA A 64 -10.33 -2.06 8.39
C ALA A 64 -10.49 -0.84 7.45
N ASN A 65 -9.88 0.28 7.81
CA ASN A 65 -9.95 1.55 7.08
C ASN A 65 -8.88 1.71 5.98
N ALA A 66 -7.91 0.79 5.85
CA ALA A 66 -6.94 0.82 4.76
C ALA A 66 -7.64 0.66 3.41
N HIS A 67 -7.14 1.36 2.39
CA HIS A 67 -7.69 1.24 1.03
C HIS A 67 -7.07 0.07 0.28
N MET A 68 -7.87 -0.56 -0.58
CA MET A 68 -7.44 -1.70 -1.37
C MET A 68 -7.13 -1.32 -2.81
N VAL A 69 -6.08 -1.93 -3.33
CA VAL A 69 -5.76 -1.86 -4.76
C VAL A 69 -6.66 -2.86 -5.50
N ALA A 70 -7.50 -2.34 -6.39
CA ALA A 70 -8.33 -3.16 -7.27
C ALA A 70 -7.64 -3.43 -8.61
N PRO A 71 -8.06 -4.46 -9.37
CA PRO A 71 -7.52 -4.76 -10.70
C PRO A 71 -7.54 -3.56 -11.66
N TYR A 72 -8.59 -2.74 -11.62
CA TYR A 72 -8.69 -1.53 -12.44
C TYR A 72 -7.66 -0.46 -12.09
N HIS A 73 -7.21 -0.37 -10.84
CA HIS A 73 -6.13 0.54 -10.45
C HIS A 73 -4.81 0.17 -11.13
N GLN A 74 -4.46 -1.12 -11.14
CA GLN A 74 -3.25 -1.61 -11.81
C GLN A 74 -3.31 -1.38 -13.32
N GLN A 75 -4.46 -1.63 -13.94
CA GLN A 75 -4.64 -1.41 -15.36
C GLN A 75 -4.53 0.08 -15.71
N LEU A 76 -5.18 0.95 -14.94
CA LEU A 76 -5.11 2.39 -15.15
C LEU A 76 -3.68 2.93 -15.00
N ASP A 77 -2.96 2.52 -13.96
CA ASP A 77 -1.57 2.93 -13.72
C ASP A 77 -0.69 2.63 -14.95
N ARG A 78 -0.77 1.39 -15.45
CA ARG A 78 0.00 0.96 -16.63
C ARG A 78 -0.38 1.69 -17.93
N VAL A 79 -1.66 1.95 -18.14
CA VAL A 79 -2.09 2.61 -19.38
C VAL A 79 -1.84 4.11 -19.35
N GLN A 80 -1.95 4.75 -18.19
CA GLN A 80 -1.62 6.16 -17.99
C GLN A 80 -0.14 6.43 -18.25
N GLU A 81 0.75 5.62 -17.68
CA GLU A 81 2.19 5.73 -17.92
C GLU A 81 2.54 5.59 -19.41
N ARG A 82 1.93 4.63 -20.10
CA ARG A 82 2.13 4.48 -21.56
C ARG A 82 1.59 5.67 -22.34
N PHE A 83 0.44 6.21 -21.95
CA PHE A 83 -0.17 7.36 -22.61
C PHE A 83 0.66 8.64 -22.43
N LEU A 84 1.27 8.83 -21.28
CA LEU A 84 2.15 9.96 -21.01
C LEU A 84 3.46 9.90 -21.83
N GLY A 85 3.91 8.72 -22.22
CA GLY A 85 5.10 8.53 -23.04
C GLY A 85 6.34 9.21 -22.45
N LYS A 86 6.89 10.20 -23.12
CA LYS A 86 8.08 10.95 -22.63
C LYS A 86 7.82 11.76 -21.34
N ARG A 87 6.57 11.96 -20.96
CA ARG A 87 6.16 12.66 -19.73
C ARG A 87 5.78 11.69 -18.61
N ALA A 88 6.05 10.40 -18.79
CA ALA A 88 5.80 9.38 -17.79
C ALA A 88 6.51 9.70 -16.48
N ILE A 89 5.85 9.43 -15.36
CA ILE A 89 6.39 9.68 -14.00
C ILE A 89 7.38 8.57 -13.61
N GLY A 90 7.26 7.39 -14.21
CA GLY A 90 8.07 6.22 -13.87
C GLY A 90 7.46 5.42 -12.71
N THR A 91 6.13 5.26 -12.69
CA THR A 91 5.45 4.47 -11.67
C THR A 91 5.80 2.98 -11.78
N THR A 92 5.54 2.24 -10.71
CA THR A 92 5.77 0.79 -10.69
C THR A 92 4.68 -0.02 -11.41
N GLY A 93 3.62 0.63 -11.92
CA GLY A 93 2.49 -0.01 -12.58
C GLY A 93 1.64 -0.91 -11.65
N ARG A 94 1.74 -0.70 -10.33
CA ARG A 94 1.07 -1.51 -9.30
C ARG A 94 -0.28 -0.93 -8.85
N GLY A 95 -0.71 0.19 -9.40
CA GLY A 95 -1.99 0.82 -9.07
C GLY A 95 -1.98 1.68 -7.82
N ILE A 96 -0.82 2.02 -7.28
CA ILE A 96 -0.70 2.78 -6.02
C ILE A 96 -1.25 4.19 -6.16
N GLY A 97 -0.80 4.94 -7.18
CA GLY A 97 -1.29 6.28 -7.47
C GLY A 97 -2.79 6.35 -7.69
N PRO A 98 -3.36 5.55 -8.61
CA PRO A 98 -4.81 5.47 -8.80
C PRO A 98 -5.60 5.12 -7.54
N THR A 99 -5.08 4.26 -6.65
CA THR A 99 -5.76 3.93 -5.39
C THR A 99 -5.78 5.12 -4.43
N TYR A 100 -4.68 5.86 -4.30
CA TYR A 100 -4.68 7.10 -3.49
C TYR A 100 -5.56 8.19 -4.10
N ALA A 101 -5.62 8.30 -5.43
CA ALA A 101 -6.53 9.20 -6.10
C ALA A 101 -8.00 8.88 -5.75
N ASP A 102 -8.38 7.61 -5.78
CA ASP A 102 -9.72 7.18 -5.40
C ASP A 102 -10.01 7.40 -3.91
N LYS A 103 -9.03 7.20 -3.04
CA LYS A 103 -9.14 7.52 -1.61
C LYS A 103 -9.49 9.00 -1.40
N VAL A 104 -8.77 9.92 -2.05
CA VAL A 104 -8.99 11.36 -1.92
C VAL A 104 -10.28 11.79 -2.60
N ALA A 105 -10.65 11.18 -3.73
CA ALA A 105 -11.92 11.36 -4.41
C ALA A 105 -13.11 10.76 -3.66
N ARG A 106 -12.88 9.97 -2.60
CA ARG A 106 -13.89 9.32 -1.75
C ARG A 106 -14.72 8.24 -2.47
N VAL A 107 -14.11 7.60 -3.47
CA VAL A 107 -14.68 6.48 -4.23
C VAL A 107 -13.90 5.19 -4.04
N GLY A 108 -12.89 5.20 -3.15
CA GLY A 108 -12.01 4.06 -2.90
C GLY A 108 -12.68 2.94 -2.12
N LEU A 109 -12.16 1.72 -2.31
CA LEU A 109 -12.57 0.51 -1.60
C LEU A 109 -11.72 0.37 -0.33
N ARG A 110 -12.35 0.12 0.83
CA ARG A 110 -11.68 -0.16 2.09
C ARG A 110 -11.65 -1.66 2.38
N VAL A 111 -10.72 -2.10 3.18
CA VAL A 111 -10.59 -3.49 3.63
C VAL A 111 -11.89 -4.03 4.23
N GLN A 112 -12.57 -3.24 5.05
CA GLN A 112 -13.85 -3.62 5.66
C GLN A 112 -14.96 -3.89 4.63
N ASP A 113 -14.90 -3.32 3.45
CA ASP A 113 -15.95 -3.47 2.44
C ASP A 113 -16.01 -4.92 1.90
N VAL A 114 -14.91 -5.69 2.02
CA VAL A 114 -14.87 -7.11 1.58
C VAL A 114 -15.86 -7.99 2.36
N PHE A 115 -16.24 -7.58 3.57
CA PHE A 115 -17.11 -8.35 4.45
C PHE A 115 -18.60 -8.03 4.30
N ASP A 116 -18.93 -7.13 3.36
CA ASP A 116 -20.31 -6.84 2.98
C ASP A 116 -20.40 -6.84 1.44
N GLU A 117 -20.89 -7.95 0.89
CA GLU A 117 -20.96 -8.16 -0.56
C GLU A 117 -21.80 -7.08 -1.26
N SER A 118 -22.88 -6.62 -0.63
CA SER A 118 -23.75 -5.59 -1.20
C SER A 118 -23.03 -4.24 -1.30
N ILE A 119 -22.37 -3.83 -0.22
CA ILE A 119 -21.59 -2.58 -0.17
C ILE A 119 -20.40 -2.65 -1.14
N LEU A 120 -19.67 -3.77 -1.14
CA LEU A 120 -18.54 -3.96 -2.04
C LEU A 120 -18.97 -3.86 -3.50
N ARG A 121 -20.04 -4.56 -3.88
CA ARG A 121 -20.61 -4.55 -5.24
C ARG A 121 -21.01 -3.14 -5.66
N GLN A 122 -21.80 -2.45 -4.85
CA GLN A 122 -22.24 -1.08 -5.14
C GLN A 122 -21.06 -0.12 -5.38
N LYS A 123 -20.02 -0.22 -4.56
CA LYS A 123 -18.81 0.61 -4.70
C LYS A 123 -18.03 0.26 -5.96
N ILE A 124 -17.89 -1.02 -6.28
CA ILE A 124 -17.22 -1.48 -7.51
C ILE A 124 -17.99 -1.01 -8.74
N GLU A 125 -19.30 -1.15 -8.79
CA GLU A 125 -20.15 -0.68 -9.88
C GLU A 125 -19.95 0.84 -10.10
N SER A 126 -20.09 1.62 -9.05
CA SER A 126 -19.89 3.07 -9.10
C SER A 126 -18.48 3.47 -9.57
N ALA A 127 -17.45 2.76 -9.13
CA ALA A 127 -16.08 3.02 -9.58
C ALA A 127 -15.89 2.65 -11.06
N LEU A 128 -16.39 1.49 -11.48
CA LEU A 128 -16.22 0.98 -12.84
C LEU A 128 -17.02 1.77 -13.87
N ASP A 129 -18.13 2.40 -13.53
CA ASP A 129 -18.86 3.30 -14.43
C ASP A 129 -17.95 4.40 -14.98
N VAL A 130 -17.13 5.00 -14.16
CA VAL A 130 -16.18 6.04 -14.58
C VAL A 130 -14.91 5.44 -15.19
N LYS A 131 -14.31 4.46 -14.50
CA LYS A 131 -13.03 3.85 -14.91
C LYS A 131 -13.12 3.15 -16.27
N ASN A 132 -14.23 2.46 -16.54
CA ASN A 132 -14.45 1.82 -17.84
C ASN A 132 -14.62 2.81 -18.96
N GLN A 133 -15.23 3.97 -18.72
CA GLN A 133 -15.27 5.02 -19.72
C GLN A 133 -13.86 5.52 -20.07
N MET A 134 -13.00 5.70 -19.07
CA MET A 134 -11.61 6.07 -19.30
C MET A 134 -10.87 4.96 -20.06
N LEU A 135 -10.97 3.71 -19.63
CA LEU A 135 -10.30 2.57 -20.26
C LEU A 135 -10.71 2.41 -21.72
N VAL A 136 -12.03 2.44 -22.00
CA VAL A 136 -12.55 2.18 -23.35
C VAL A 136 -12.37 3.40 -24.25
N LYS A 137 -12.85 4.58 -23.83
CA LYS A 137 -12.93 5.76 -24.71
C LYS A 137 -11.61 6.52 -24.84
N MET A 138 -10.81 6.59 -23.76
CA MET A 138 -9.54 7.33 -23.79
C MET A 138 -8.36 6.45 -24.14
N TYR A 139 -8.32 5.24 -23.60
CA TYR A 139 -7.15 4.35 -23.71
C TYR A 139 -7.32 3.19 -24.68
N ASN A 140 -8.50 3.04 -25.31
CA ASN A 140 -8.83 1.94 -26.21
C ASN A 140 -8.48 0.56 -25.59
N ARG A 141 -8.95 0.33 -24.36
CA ARG A 141 -8.77 -0.90 -23.61
C ARG A 141 -10.11 -1.56 -23.32
N ARG A 142 -10.07 -2.88 -23.05
CA ARG A 142 -11.27 -3.62 -22.64
C ARG A 142 -11.78 -3.08 -21.29
N ALA A 143 -13.10 -2.98 -21.17
CA ALA A 143 -13.76 -2.74 -19.90
C ALA A 143 -13.49 -3.89 -18.92
N ILE A 144 -13.42 -3.59 -17.65
CA ILE A 144 -13.32 -4.55 -16.54
C ILE A 144 -14.73 -4.85 -16.06
N SER A 145 -15.03 -6.12 -15.80
CA SER A 145 -16.33 -6.54 -15.31
C SER A 145 -16.43 -6.37 -13.79
N VAL A 146 -17.65 -6.10 -13.32
CA VAL A 146 -17.96 -6.09 -11.89
C VAL A 146 -17.68 -7.47 -11.28
N GLU A 147 -18.15 -8.53 -11.96
CA GLU A 147 -17.99 -9.90 -11.47
C GLU A 147 -16.51 -10.31 -11.34
N GLU A 148 -15.68 -10.04 -12.36
CA GLU A 148 -14.23 -10.29 -12.28
C GLU A 148 -13.59 -9.59 -11.08
N THR A 149 -14.07 -8.38 -10.74
CA THR A 149 -13.55 -7.61 -9.60
C THR A 149 -14.08 -8.14 -8.27
N MET A 150 -15.35 -8.55 -8.21
CA MET A 150 -15.94 -9.20 -7.03
C MET A 150 -15.23 -10.52 -6.72
N ASP A 151 -15.02 -11.36 -7.73
CA ASP A 151 -14.30 -12.63 -7.60
C ASP A 151 -12.86 -12.44 -7.13
N TYR A 152 -12.19 -11.37 -7.58
CA TYR A 152 -10.86 -11.03 -7.11
C TYR A 152 -10.83 -10.81 -5.60
N PHE A 153 -11.74 -10.00 -5.05
CA PHE A 153 -11.78 -9.72 -3.62
C PHE A 153 -12.31 -10.91 -2.81
N GLY A 154 -13.30 -11.63 -3.33
CA GLY A 154 -13.90 -12.81 -2.69
C GLY A 154 -12.88 -13.91 -2.37
N ARG A 155 -11.89 -14.11 -3.24
CA ARG A 155 -10.82 -15.09 -3.03
C ARG A 155 -10.00 -14.88 -1.75
N TYR A 156 -9.95 -13.66 -1.24
CA TYR A 156 -9.11 -13.31 -0.10
C TYR A 156 -9.88 -13.06 1.18
N GLY A 157 -11.22 -12.97 1.12
CA GLY A 157 -12.05 -12.56 2.25
C GLY A 157 -11.86 -13.43 3.50
N GLU A 158 -11.90 -14.75 3.35
CA GLU A 158 -11.72 -15.69 4.49
C GLU A 158 -10.33 -15.57 5.13
N ARG A 159 -9.28 -15.46 4.33
CA ARG A 159 -7.91 -15.32 4.83
C ARG A 159 -7.68 -13.96 5.49
N LEU A 160 -8.35 -12.92 5.00
CA LEU A 160 -8.21 -11.56 5.48
C LEU A 160 -8.94 -11.34 6.81
N ALA A 161 -10.10 -11.98 7.02
CA ALA A 161 -10.97 -11.77 8.16
C ALA A 161 -10.28 -11.78 9.53
N PRO A 162 -9.45 -12.78 9.89
CA PRO A 162 -8.79 -12.84 11.20
C PRO A 162 -7.71 -11.77 11.42
N MET A 163 -7.31 -11.09 10.34
CA MET A 163 -6.26 -10.08 10.37
C MET A 163 -6.81 -8.66 10.55
N VAL A 164 -8.11 -8.45 10.27
CA VAL A 164 -8.70 -7.12 10.22
C VAL A 164 -9.02 -6.58 11.60
N ILE A 165 -8.57 -5.36 11.87
CA ILE A 165 -8.75 -4.66 13.15
C ILE A 165 -9.11 -3.19 12.94
N ASP A 166 -9.64 -2.57 13.99
CA ASP A 166 -9.63 -1.12 14.15
C ASP A 166 -8.22 -0.69 14.61
N ALA A 167 -7.35 -0.39 13.64
CA ALA A 167 -5.95 -0.11 13.90
C ALA A 167 -5.75 1.18 14.72
N GLU A 168 -6.59 2.20 14.50
CA GLU A 168 -6.51 3.46 15.26
C GLU A 168 -6.74 3.22 16.74
N ARG A 169 -7.80 2.50 17.07
CA ARG A 169 -8.11 2.15 18.44
C ARG A 169 -7.02 1.29 19.07
N VAL A 170 -6.63 0.21 18.40
CA VAL A 170 -5.61 -0.72 18.92
C VAL A 170 -4.29 0.00 19.21
N LEU A 171 -3.84 0.89 18.33
CA LEU A 171 -2.60 1.64 18.49
C LEU A 171 -2.68 2.67 19.63
N ASN A 172 -3.79 3.40 19.75
CA ASN A 172 -3.97 4.35 20.84
C ASN A 172 -4.11 3.66 22.19
N ASP A 173 -4.88 2.56 22.27
CA ASP A 173 -4.99 1.74 23.48
C ASP A 173 -3.63 1.16 23.92
N ALA A 174 -2.77 0.74 22.98
CA ALA A 174 -1.42 0.27 23.26
C ALA A 174 -0.56 1.39 23.89
N LEU A 175 -0.60 2.58 23.30
CA LEU A 175 0.10 3.73 23.85
C LEU A 175 -0.43 4.15 25.24
N ASP A 176 -1.74 4.02 25.49
CA ASP A 176 -2.34 4.32 26.80
C ASP A 176 -1.91 3.32 27.88
N ARG A 177 -1.61 2.09 27.47
CA ARG A 177 -0.99 1.07 28.36
C ARG A 177 0.51 1.25 28.55
N GLY A 178 1.14 2.24 27.90
CA GLY A 178 2.59 2.47 27.96
C GLY A 178 3.40 1.53 27.06
N GLU A 179 2.76 0.86 26.09
CA GLU A 179 3.46 0.03 25.11
C GLU A 179 4.17 0.89 24.06
N HIS A 180 5.19 0.33 23.44
CA HIS A 180 5.95 1.02 22.39
C HIS A 180 5.35 0.76 21.01
N VAL A 181 5.10 1.82 20.25
CA VAL A 181 4.68 1.77 18.86
C VAL A 181 5.79 2.32 17.97
N LEU A 182 6.33 1.46 17.09
CA LEU A 182 7.29 1.85 16.06
C LEU A 182 6.58 2.05 14.73
N MET A 183 6.58 3.27 14.22
CA MET A 183 6.04 3.57 12.89
C MET A 183 7.13 3.45 11.84
N GLU A 184 6.92 2.55 10.87
CA GLU A 184 7.82 2.33 9.76
C GLU A 184 7.32 3.10 8.53
N GLY A 185 8.10 4.11 8.09
CA GLY A 185 7.88 4.81 6.84
C GLY A 185 8.37 4.00 5.63
N GLY A 186 7.85 4.33 4.46
CA GLY A 186 8.40 3.86 3.18
C GLY A 186 9.05 5.02 2.43
N GLN A 187 9.48 4.79 1.20
CA GLN A 187 10.03 5.79 0.27
C GLN A 187 11.09 6.73 0.91
N ALA A 188 10.93 8.05 0.75
CA ALA A 188 11.82 9.07 1.32
C ALA A 188 11.14 10.44 1.31
N THR A 189 11.65 11.39 2.10
CA THR A 189 11.16 12.78 2.13
C THR A 189 11.19 13.44 0.75
N MET A 190 12.21 13.18 -0.07
CA MET A 190 12.28 13.70 -1.45
C MET A 190 11.22 13.11 -2.39
N LEU A 191 10.55 12.04 -2.01
CA LEU A 191 9.45 11.44 -2.75
C LEU A 191 8.07 11.76 -2.14
N ASP A 192 8.01 12.58 -1.10
CA ASP A 192 6.77 13.03 -0.49
C ASP A 192 5.96 13.89 -1.46
N VAL A 193 4.64 13.66 -1.53
CA VAL A 193 3.77 14.35 -2.49
C VAL A 193 3.70 15.86 -2.27
N ASP A 194 3.88 16.31 -1.03
CA ASP A 194 3.82 17.73 -0.66
C ASP A 194 5.21 18.38 -0.59
N HIS A 195 6.22 17.65 -0.12
CA HIS A 195 7.55 18.19 0.18
C HIS A 195 8.65 17.70 -0.78
N GLY A 196 8.33 16.74 -1.63
CA GLY A 196 9.30 16.11 -2.53
C GLY A 196 9.52 16.85 -3.84
N THR A 197 10.22 16.18 -4.74
CA THR A 197 10.58 16.67 -6.10
C THR A 197 9.43 16.46 -7.09
N TYR A 198 8.29 17.10 -6.82
CA TYR A 198 7.09 16.98 -7.66
C TYR A 198 7.38 17.35 -9.13
N PRO A 199 6.88 16.62 -10.15
CA PRO A 199 5.91 15.51 -10.06
C PRO A 199 6.53 14.12 -9.85
N PHE A 200 7.83 14.00 -9.72
CA PHE A 200 8.56 12.73 -9.55
C PHE A 200 8.57 12.32 -8.07
N VAL A 201 7.38 12.02 -7.56
CA VAL A 201 7.10 11.70 -6.15
C VAL A 201 6.19 10.48 -6.05
N THR A 202 6.03 9.94 -4.83
CA THR A 202 4.97 8.98 -4.52
C THR A 202 3.64 9.70 -4.33
N SER A 203 2.54 8.97 -4.29
CA SER A 203 1.19 9.52 -4.05
C SER A 203 0.83 9.58 -2.57
N SER A 204 1.80 9.59 -1.69
CA SER A 204 1.62 9.57 -0.23
C SER A 204 2.65 10.44 0.48
N ASN A 205 2.47 10.61 1.80
CA ASN A 205 3.37 11.35 2.66
C ASN A 205 4.21 10.36 3.51
N PRO A 206 5.45 10.03 3.10
CA PRO A 206 6.33 9.13 3.84
C PRO A 206 7.05 9.79 5.04
N THR A 207 6.77 11.05 5.32
CA THR A 207 7.32 11.79 6.47
C THR A 207 6.64 11.41 7.79
N ALA A 208 7.19 11.84 8.92
CA ALA A 208 6.60 11.58 10.24
C ALA A 208 5.17 12.14 10.39
N GLY A 209 4.85 13.27 9.73
CA GLY A 209 3.48 13.80 9.67
C GLY A 209 2.51 12.82 8.99
N GLY A 210 2.94 12.19 7.90
CA GLY A 210 2.18 11.15 7.21
C GLY A 210 1.98 9.89 8.06
N ALA A 211 2.93 9.55 8.92
CA ALA A 211 2.78 8.45 9.87
C ALA A 211 1.66 8.72 10.90
N CYS A 212 1.52 9.94 11.40
CA CYS A 212 0.41 10.32 12.29
C CYS A 212 -0.95 10.12 11.61
N VAL A 213 -1.12 10.66 10.41
CA VAL A 213 -2.36 10.52 9.64
C VAL A 213 -2.64 9.06 9.28
N GLY A 214 -1.61 8.33 8.87
CA GLY A 214 -1.73 6.94 8.41
C GLY A 214 -1.96 5.92 9.52
N SER A 215 -1.67 6.26 10.77
CA SER A 215 -1.88 5.40 11.94
C SER A 215 -3.06 5.83 12.82
N GLY A 216 -3.51 7.08 12.70
CA GLY A 216 -4.49 7.68 13.60
C GLY A 216 -3.92 8.05 14.99
N ILE A 217 -2.59 8.12 15.10
CA ILE A 217 -1.91 8.57 16.32
C ILE A 217 -1.71 10.09 16.27
N GLY A 218 -2.11 10.78 17.32
CA GLY A 218 -1.93 12.23 17.43
C GLY A 218 -0.45 12.64 17.43
N PRO A 219 -0.07 13.77 16.80
CA PRO A 219 1.32 14.18 16.68
C PRO A 219 2.01 14.43 18.03
N THR A 220 1.26 14.79 19.06
CA THR A 220 1.79 14.99 20.42
C THR A 220 2.19 13.70 21.14
N ARG A 221 1.83 12.54 20.56
CA ARG A 221 2.22 11.22 21.08
C ARG A 221 3.48 10.66 20.42
N ILE A 222 4.05 11.37 19.45
CA ILE A 222 5.33 11.03 18.85
C ILE A 222 6.44 11.43 19.78
N THR A 223 7.19 10.46 20.30
CA THR A 223 8.28 10.71 21.26
C THR A 223 9.63 10.92 20.57
N GLY A 224 9.80 10.47 19.35
CA GLY A 224 11.02 10.63 18.58
C GLY A 224 10.87 10.24 17.13
N VAL A 225 11.75 10.76 16.28
CA VAL A 225 11.84 10.46 14.85
C VAL A 225 13.27 10.10 14.51
N LEU A 226 13.46 8.89 13.96
CA LEU A 226 14.74 8.44 13.44
C LEU A 226 14.77 8.64 11.92
N GLY A 227 15.64 9.51 11.45
CA GLY A 227 15.89 9.71 10.02
C GLY A 227 16.93 8.72 9.49
N ILE A 228 16.63 8.07 8.37
CA ILE A 228 17.57 7.19 7.66
C ILE A 228 18.03 7.89 6.40
N ILE A 229 19.35 8.06 6.25
CA ILE A 229 19.96 8.74 5.10
C ILE A 229 20.80 7.73 4.33
N LYS A 230 20.65 7.73 3.01
CA LYS A 230 21.54 6.99 2.10
C LYS A 230 22.66 7.91 1.64
N ALA A 231 23.86 7.36 1.44
CA ALA A 231 25.00 8.11 0.93
C ALA A 231 24.77 8.67 -0.49
N TYR A 232 23.95 7.97 -1.28
CA TYR A 232 23.46 8.44 -2.58
C TYR A 232 22.07 7.90 -2.85
N THR A 233 21.31 8.58 -3.69
CA THR A 233 20.00 8.14 -4.16
C THR A 233 19.89 8.31 -5.65
N CYS A 234 19.17 7.39 -6.29
CA CYS A 234 18.74 7.49 -7.67
C CYS A 234 17.30 7.97 -7.68
N LEU A 235 17.06 9.17 -8.18
CA LEU A 235 15.71 9.64 -8.44
C LEU A 235 15.14 8.88 -9.64
N LEU A 236 13.84 8.61 -9.62
CA LEU A 236 13.12 7.78 -10.59
C LEU A 236 13.41 8.09 -12.07
N TYR A 237 13.93 9.27 -12.37
CA TYR A 237 14.14 9.74 -13.74
C TYR A 237 15.61 9.89 -14.18
N THR A 238 16.57 9.93 -13.27
CA THR A 238 17.96 10.36 -13.59
C THR A 238 19.01 9.25 -13.67
N SER A 239 18.65 8.02 -13.34
CA SER A 239 19.56 6.87 -13.50
C SER A 239 18.87 5.76 -14.26
N PRO A 240 19.55 5.11 -15.20
CA PRO A 240 19.05 3.89 -15.80
C PRO A 240 18.83 2.86 -14.69
N SER A 241 17.64 2.28 -14.65
CA SER A 241 17.32 1.17 -13.75
C SER A 241 18.33 0.03 -14.01
N PRO A 242 18.72 -0.76 -12.99
CA PRO A 242 19.48 -1.98 -13.23
C PRO A 242 18.83 -2.92 -14.26
N ARG A 243 17.53 -2.77 -14.53
CA ARG A 243 16.80 -3.50 -15.59
C ARG A 243 17.09 -2.97 -17.00
N ASP A 244 17.61 -1.76 -17.13
CA ASP A 244 17.93 -1.14 -18.43
C ASP A 244 19.36 -1.46 -18.88
N ARG A 245 20.08 -2.29 -18.14
CA ARG A 245 21.45 -2.77 -18.44
C ARG A 245 21.45 -4.25 -18.87
N GLY A 246 20.34 -4.73 -19.44
CA GLY A 246 20.25 -6.05 -20.05
C GLY A 246 20.77 -6.08 -21.46
#